data_0d2c35160045a70f0f948c8f9203a4ae
#
_entry.id   0d2c35160045a70f0f948c8f9203a4ae
#
_cell.length_a   1.000
_cell.length_b   1.000
_cell.length_c   1.000
_cell.angle_alpha   90.00
_cell.angle_beta   90.00
_cell.angle_gamma   90.00
#
_symmetry.space_group_name_H-M   'P 1'
#
loop_
_entity.id
_entity.type
_entity.pdbx_description
1 polymer ?
#
loop_
_entity_poly.entity_id
_entity_poly.type
_entity_poly.pdbx_seq_one_letter_code
_entity_poly.pdbx_strand_id
1 'polypeptide(L)'
;MSREEKGVTRRTVVRFSEAEAAAPEEDSVAVEEPLEIRVSGDTVAITMRTPGQDRELAVGFLFSEGILRSVEDLGGVTYCGRPGEEGWGNIIEVTPAPGLVLEVERVNSSRRGTLTTAACGVCGRRSVDDLMAVCSPVPPGPALAPKVVGRATDRLRDLQRNFARTGGVHAAAVLDASGELLASAEDVGRHNAVDKVVGTLVLSGAVRSSRASPSLPAPPPEHPPTVLVVSGRASFEIVQKAAVARIPVVASVSAASSLAIDLAERSRVTLATFVRGGRFNVYTHPERLRRP
;
A
#
# COMPACT_ATOMS: atom_id res chain seq x y z
N MET A 1 -4.99 22.72 -11.29
CA MET A 1 -5.55 22.04 -10.09
C MET A 1 -4.38 21.57 -9.26
N SER A 2 -4.32 21.90 -7.97
CA SER A 2 -3.29 21.41 -7.06
C SER A 2 -3.41 19.88 -6.88
N ARG A 3 -2.34 19.20 -6.45
CA ARG A 3 -2.36 17.75 -6.17
C ARG A 3 -3.46 17.35 -5.16
N GLU A 4 -3.85 18.28 -4.28
CA GLU A 4 -4.88 18.08 -3.24
C GLU A 4 -6.32 18.07 -3.78
N GLU A 5 -6.57 18.64 -4.97
CA GLU A 5 -7.93 18.69 -5.58
C GLU A 5 -8.25 17.47 -6.46
N LYS A 6 -7.25 16.64 -6.82
CA LYS A 6 -7.46 15.51 -7.73
C LYS A 6 -8.26 14.34 -7.12
N GLY A 7 -8.25 14.20 -5.80
CA GLY A 7 -8.89 13.07 -5.11
C GLY A 7 -10.34 13.27 -4.69
N VAL A 8 -10.90 14.45 -4.86
CA VAL A 8 -12.26 14.80 -4.42
C VAL A 8 -13.00 15.54 -5.52
N THR A 9 -14.26 15.19 -5.74
CA THR A 9 -15.18 15.88 -6.68
C THR A 9 -16.49 16.18 -5.99
N ARG A 10 -17.33 17.04 -6.61
CA ARG A 10 -18.66 17.36 -6.11
C ARG A 10 -19.73 16.60 -6.86
N ARG A 11 -20.77 16.18 -6.15
CA ARG A 11 -21.96 15.55 -6.71
C ARG A 11 -23.19 16.04 -5.97
N THR A 12 -24.29 16.14 -6.68
CA THR A 12 -25.59 16.47 -6.08
C THR A 12 -26.10 15.27 -5.28
N VAL A 13 -26.56 15.52 -4.07
CA VAL A 13 -27.17 14.53 -3.18
C VAL A 13 -28.50 15.02 -2.66
N VAL A 14 -29.42 14.10 -2.41
CA VAL A 14 -30.66 14.37 -1.66
C VAL A 14 -30.59 13.57 -0.37
N ARG A 15 -30.63 14.25 0.77
CA ARG A 15 -30.59 13.58 2.08
C ARG A 15 -32.02 13.29 2.55
N PHE A 16 -32.23 12.06 2.98
CA PHE A 16 -33.49 11.63 3.57
C PHE A 16 -33.31 11.43 5.07
N SER A 17 -34.31 11.86 5.84
CA SER A 17 -34.57 11.42 7.20
C SER A 17 -35.83 10.56 7.23
N GLU A 18 -36.16 9.95 8.37
CA GLU A 18 -37.42 9.20 8.52
C GLU A 18 -38.67 10.09 8.27
N ALA A 19 -38.57 11.40 8.45
CA ALA A 19 -39.66 12.34 8.36
C ALA A 19 -39.74 13.10 7.02
N GLU A 20 -38.59 13.40 6.40
CA GLU A 20 -38.50 14.32 5.27
C GLU A 20 -37.36 13.98 4.31
N ALA A 21 -37.53 14.42 3.04
CA ALA A 21 -36.42 14.53 2.09
C ALA A 21 -35.96 15.99 2.04
N ALA A 22 -34.65 16.23 2.18
CA ALA A 22 -34.10 17.58 2.02
C ALA A 22 -34.05 17.98 0.55
N ALA A 23 -33.90 19.28 0.28
CA ALA A 23 -33.59 19.77 -1.06
C ALA A 23 -32.26 19.24 -1.54
N PRO A 24 -32.05 19.09 -2.88
CA PRO A 24 -30.75 18.70 -3.42
C PRO A 24 -29.65 19.67 -2.98
N GLU A 25 -28.54 19.13 -2.55
CA GLU A 25 -27.34 19.88 -2.13
C GLU A 25 -26.06 19.29 -2.72
N GLU A 26 -24.96 20.04 -2.69
CA GLU A 26 -23.65 19.59 -3.14
C GLU A 26 -22.94 18.82 -2.03
N ASP A 27 -22.43 17.63 -2.37
CA ASP A 27 -21.61 16.80 -1.48
C ASP A 27 -20.24 16.52 -2.09
N SER A 28 -19.25 16.31 -1.23
CA SER A 28 -17.89 15.95 -1.62
C SER A 28 -17.74 14.44 -1.64
N VAL A 29 -17.37 13.88 -2.78
CA VAL A 29 -17.16 12.43 -2.95
C VAL A 29 -15.74 12.13 -3.40
N ALA A 30 -15.20 10.97 -3.00
CA ALA A 30 -13.91 10.51 -3.46
C ALA A 30 -13.94 10.23 -4.97
N VAL A 31 -12.91 10.65 -5.67
CA VAL A 31 -12.73 10.31 -7.09
C VAL A 31 -12.21 8.88 -7.17
N GLU A 32 -12.85 8.09 -8.03
CA GLU A 32 -12.44 6.73 -8.38
C GLU A 32 -12.31 6.63 -9.90
N GLU A 33 -11.11 6.29 -10.38
CA GLU A 33 -10.81 6.15 -11.79
C GLU A 33 -9.90 4.94 -12.03
N PRO A 34 -9.96 4.29 -13.21
CA PRO A 34 -9.04 3.22 -13.55
C PRO A 34 -7.61 3.75 -13.70
N LEU A 35 -6.63 2.93 -13.33
CA LEU A 35 -5.23 3.10 -13.67
C LEU A 35 -4.71 1.81 -14.29
N GLU A 36 -4.25 1.88 -15.52
CA GLU A 36 -3.54 0.80 -16.19
C GLU A 36 -2.05 0.92 -15.93
N ILE A 37 -1.45 -0.13 -15.36
CA ILE A 37 -0.01 -0.23 -15.11
C ILE A 37 0.60 -1.10 -16.20
N ARG A 38 1.56 -0.54 -16.95
CA ARG A 38 2.29 -1.23 -18.00
C ARG A 38 3.77 -1.37 -17.64
N VAL A 39 4.38 -2.42 -18.13
CA VAL A 39 5.83 -2.65 -18.06
C VAL A 39 6.31 -2.99 -19.48
N SER A 40 7.19 -2.17 -20.04
CA SER A 40 7.72 -2.34 -21.42
C SER A 40 6.61 -2.48 -22.48
N GLY A 41 5.50 -1.73 -22.32
CA GLY A 41 4.35 -1.76 -23.22
C GLY A 41 3.28 -2.80 -22.88
N ASP A 42 3.58 -3.80 -22.06
CA ASP A 42 2.64 -4.86 -21.68
C ASP A 42 1.81 -4.46 -20.47
N THR A 43 0.49 -4.62 -20.53
CA THR A 43 -0.43 -4.38 -19.42
C THR A 43 -0.22 -5.42 -18.32
N VAL A 44 0.22 -4.97 -17.14
CA VAL A 44 0.44 -5.81 -15.96
C VAL A 44 -0.78 -5.82 -15.05
N ALA A 45 -1.41 -4.66 -14.83
CA ALA A 45 -2.60 -4.55 -13.99
C ALA A 45 -3.49 -3.39 -14.42
N ILE A 46 -4.79 -3.51 -14.11
CA ILE A 46 -5.74 -2.40 -14.10
C ILE A 46 -6.34 -2.35 -12.70
N THR A 47 -6.26 -1.20 -12.04
CA THR A 47 -6.80 -0.99 -10.70
C THR A 47 -7.67 0.26 -10.64
N MET A 48 -8.74 0.23 -9.85
CA MET A 48 -9.50 1.42 -9.52
C MET A 48 -8.79 2.15 -8.40
N ARG A 49 -8.52 3.45 -8.58
CA ARG A 49 -7.76 4.24 -7.60
C ARG A 49 -8.31 5.65 -7.42
N THR A 50 -7.98 6.29 -6.31
CA THR A 50 -8.08 7.75 -6.18
C THR A 50 -6.86 8.39 -6.84
N PRO A 51 -7.05 9.30 -7.84
CA PRO A 51 -5.93 9.96 -8.53
C PRO A 51 -4.95 10.67 -7.60
N GLY A 52 -3.67 10.59 -7.94
CA GLY A 52 -2.55 11.12 -7.17
C GLY A 52 -1.68 10.02 -6.58
N GLN A 53 -0.39 10.27 -6.52
CA GLN A 53 0.63 9.27 -6.16
C GLN A 53 0.56 8.02 -7.06
N ASP A 54 0.24 8.20 -8.35
CA ASP A 54 0.03 7.07 -9.28
C ASP A 54 1.36 6.39 -9.64
N ARG A 55 2.47 7.15 -9.65
CA ARG A 55 3.83 6.60 -9.83
C ARG A 55 4.20 5.71 -8.64
N GLU A 56 3.92 6.18 -7.46
CA GLU A 56 4.11 5.46 -6.21
C GLU A 56 3.22 4.22 -6.18
N LEU A 57 1.95 4.32 -6.61
CA LEU A 57 1.05 3.18 -6.72
C LEU A 57 1.60 2.10 -7.66
N ALA A 58 2.04 2.48 -8.86
CA ALA A 58 2.56 1.53 -9.85
C ALA A 58 3.84 0.84 -9.33
N VAL A 59 4.79 1.59 -8.79
CA VAL A 59 6.04 1.06 -8.24
C VAL A 59 5.77 0.15 -7.05
N GLY A 60 4.92 0.57 -6.11
CA GLY A 60 4.59 -0.22 -4.92
C GLY A 60 3.85 -1.50 -5.26
N PHE A 61 2.93 -1.46 -6.23
CA PHE A 61 2.26 -2.65 -6.74
C PHE A 61 3.28 -3.65 -7.33
N LEU A 62 4.12 -3.20 -8.26
CA LEU A 62 5.13 -4.07 -8.91
C LEU A 62 6.14 -4.62 -7.90
N PHE A 63 6.51 -3.84 -6.91
CA PHE A 63 7.38 -4.27 -5.82
C PHE A 63 6.70 -5.32 -4.93
N SER A 64 5.46 -5.09 -4.54
CA SER A 64 4.67 -6.01 -3.71
C SER A 64 4.41 -7.36 -4.41
N GLU A 65 4.29 -7.35 -5.75
CA GLU A 65 4.18 -8.55 -6.58
C GLU A 65 5.53 -9.24 -6.85
N GLY A 66 6.64 -8.61 -6.44
CA GLY A 66 8.01 -9.14 -6.61
C GLY A 66 8.55 -9.03 -8.03
N ILE A 67 7.95 -8.19 -8.87
CA ILE A 67 8.41 -7.84 -10.22
C ILE A 67 9.60 -6.88 -10.11
N LEU A 68 9.47 -5.83 -9.28
CA LEU A 68 10.56 -4.95 -8.87
C LEU A 68 11.19 -5.43 -7.56
N ARG A 69 12.47 -5.23 -7.39
CA ARG A 69 13.23 -5.60 -6.19
C ARG A 69 13.79 -4.38 -5.47
N SER A 70 14.01 -3.30 -6.21
CA SER A 70 14.59 -2.06 -5.69
C SER A 70 14.39 -0.91 -6.70
N VAL A 71 14.77 0.31 -6.32
CA VAL A 71 14.72 1.47 -7.19
C VAL A 71 15.69 1.36 -8.37
N GLU A 72 16.78 0.61 -8.23
CA GLU A 72 17.77 0.38 -9.26
C GLU A 72 17.24 -0.44 -10.44
N ASP A 73 16.13 -1.15 -10.26
CA ASP A 73 15.46 -1.88 -11.33
C ASP A 73 14.67 -0.95 -12.28
N LEU A 74 14.50 0.34 -11.91
CA LEU A 74 13.71 1.33 -12.64
C LEU A 74 14.56 2.17 -13.58
N GLY A 75 14.22 2.18 -14.86
CA GLY A 75 14.70 3.17 -15.84
C GLY A 75 13.80 4.41 -15.88
N GLY A 76 12.50 4.25 -15.65
CA GLY A 76 11.55 5.36 -15.61
C GLY A 76 10.14 4.95 -15.25
N VAL A 77 9.35 5.94 -14.83
CA VAL A 77 7.90 5.80 -14.56
C VAL A 77 7.21 7.04 -15.11
N THR A 78 6.41 6.89 -16.16
CA THR A 78 5.80 8.01 -16.89
C THR A 78 4.34 7.73 -17.24
N TYR A 79 3.54 8.77 -17.37
CA TYR A 79 2.21 8.62 -17.95
C TYR A 79 2.30 8.46 -19.47
N CYS A 80 1.46 7.58 -20.04
CA CYS A 80 1.28 7.45 -21.47
C CYS A 80 0.27 8.47 -21.99
N GLY A 81 0.43 8.87 -23.28
CA GLY A 81 -0.42 9.86 -23.93
C GLY A 81 0.03 11.31 -23.68
N ARG A 82 -0.76 12.25 -24.18
CA ARG A 82 -0.48 13.69 -24.06
C ARG A 82 -1.46 14.36 -23.12
N PRO A 83 -1.03 15.38 -22.37
CA PRO A 83 -1.94 16.18 -21.54
C PRO A 83 -3.12 16.71 -22.36
N GLY A 84 -4.36 16.44 -21.90
CA GLY A 84 -5.60 16.87 -22.57
C GLY A 84 -6.23 15.83 -23.51
N GLU A 85 -5.59 14.72 -23.81
CA GLU A 85 -6.20 13.57 -24.49
C GLU A 85 -7.13 12.82 -23.53
N GLU A 86 -8.20 12.20 -24.09
CA GLU A 86 -9.12 11.36 -23.30
C GLU A 86 -8.35 10.17 -22.70
N GLY A 87 -8.54 9.95 -21.40
CA GLY A 87 -7.84 8.89 -20.65
C GLY A 87 -6.39 9.23 -20.27
N TRP A 88 -5.88 10.42 -20.59
CA TRP A 88 -4.57 10.84 -20.11
C TRP A 88 -4.51 10.85 -18.58
N GLY A 89 -3.44 10.25 -18.04
CA GLY A 89 -3.29 10.08 -16.58
C GLY A 89 -3.83 8.76 -16.05
N ASN A 90 -4.48 7.94 -16.89
CA ASN A 90 -5.01 6.64 -16.52
C ASN A 90 -4.17 5.44 -17.03
N ILE A 91 -3.05 5.74 -17.70
CA ILE A 91 -2.07 4.73 -18.12
C ILE A 91 -0.69 5.18 -17.65
N ILE A 92 -0.02 4.32 -16.89
CA ILE A 92 1.33 4.55 -16.41
C ILE A 92 2.26 3.44 -16.92
N GLU A 93 3.35 3.87 -17.54
CA GLU A 93 4.40 3.00 -18.08
C GLU A 93 5.58 2.96 -17.13
N VAL A 94 6.01 1.75 -16.78
CA VAL A 94 7.22 1.51 -15.99
C VAL A 94 8.27 0.89 -16.92
N THR A 95 9.35 1.62 -17.14
CA THR A 95 10.46 1.17 -17.96
C THR A 95 11.54 0.55 -17.07
N PRO A 96 12.01 -0.67 -17.34
CA PRO A 96 13.13 -1.28 -16.64
C PRO A 96 14.43 -0.48 -16.81
N ALA A 97 15.36 -0.65 -15.87
CA ALA A 97 16.72 -0.15 -16.02
C ALA A 97 17.40 -0.78 -17.26
N PRO A 98 18.34 -0.07 -17.91
CA PRO A 98 19.04 -0.58 -19.10
C PRO A 98 19.66 -1.97 -18.86
N GLY A 99 19.35 -2.92 -19.76
CA GLY A 99 19.85 -4.30 -19.66
C GLY A 99 19.09 -5.21 -18.68
N LEU A 100 18.08 -4.71 -18.00
CA LEU A 100 17.22 -5.50 -17.11
C LEU A 100 15.92 -5.90 -17.83
N VAL A 101 15.53 -7.15 -17.67
CA VAL A 101 14.21 -7.65 -18.08
C VAL A 101 13.41 -7.94 -16.80
N LEU A 102 12.27 -7.28 -16.65
CA LEU A 102 11.35 -7.56 -15.54
C LEU A 102 10.49 -8.80 -15.90
N GLU A 103 10.47 -9.79 -15.00
CA GLU A 103 9.72 -11.03 -15.20
C GLU A 103 8.22 -10.82 -14.99
N VAL A 104 7.55 -10.23 -15.98
CA VAL A 104 6.11 -9.97 -15.97
C VAL A 104 5.28 -11.25 -16.14
N GLU A 105 5.85 -12.31 -16.72
CA GLU A 105 5.18 -13.59 -16.97
C GLU A 105 4.68 -14.27 -15.70
N ARG A 106 5.29 -14.03 -14.55
CA ARG A 106 4.82 -14.54 -13.25
C ARG A 106 3.42 -14.04 -12.89
N VAL A 107 3.06 -12.84 -13.31
CA VAL A 107 1.72 -12.28 -13.11
C VAL A 107 0.78 -12.73 -14.22
N ASN A 108 1.28 -12.85 -15.47
CA ASN A 108 0.49 -13.25 -16.62
C ASN A 108 0.16 -14.76 -16.66
N SER A 109 1.01 -15.64 -16.13
CA SER A 109 0.74 -17.08 -16.10
C SER A 109 -0.47 -17.48 -15.26
N SER A 110 -0.93 -16.58 -14.40
CA SER A 110 -2.16 -16.72 -13.63
C SER A 110 -3.38 -16.03 -14.26
N ARG A 111 -3.19 -15.29 -15.35
CA ARG A 111 -4.23 -14.56 -16.05
C ARG A 111 -4.77 -15.35 -17.24
N ARG A 112 -5.62 -16.34 -16.98
CA ARG A 112 -6.53 -16.81 -18.03
C ARG A 112 -7.77 -15.90 -18.05
N GLY A 113 -7.65 -14.77 -18.79
CA GLY A 113 -8.81 -14.09 -19.39
C GLY A 113 -9.73 -13.26 -18.49
N THR A 114 -9.34 -12.87 -17.27
CA THR A 114 -10.17 -12.00 -16.42
C THR A 114 -9.43 -10.73 -16.06
N LEU A 115 -10.07 -9.57 -16.28
CA LEU A 115 -9.69 -8.28 -15.72
C LEU A 115 -9.49 -8.47 -14.20
N THR A 116 -8.26 -8.44 -13.74
CA THR A 116 -7.97 -8.50 -12.31
C THR A 116 -8.34 -7.14 -11.73
N THR A 117 -9.55 -7.00 -11.21
CA THR A 117 -9.85 -5.90 -10.32
C THR A 117 -8.95 -6.07 -9.11
N ALA A 118 -8.16 -5.06 -8.76
CA ALA A 118 -7.21 -5.04 -7.66
C ALA A 118 -7.84 -5.21 -6.25
N ALA A 119 -9.07 -5.70 -6.19
CA ALA A 119 -9.78 -6.00 -4.95
C ALA A 119 -9.30 -7.29 -4.28
N CYS A 120 -8.53 -8.15 -5.00
CA CYS A 120 -8.05 -9.42 -4.48
C CYS A 120 -6.72 -9.80 -5.14
N GLY A 121 -5.58 -9.43 -4.52
CA GLY A 121 -4.21 -9.74 -5.00
C GLY A 121 -3.85 -11.23 -5.00
N VAL A 122 -4.82 -12.10 -4.71
CA VAL A 122 -4.67 -13.57 -4.68
C VAL A 122 -5.04 -14.21 -6.02
N CYS A 123 -5.70 -13.48 -6.92
CA CYS A 123 -6.11 -14.02 -8.23
C CYS A 123 -4.90 -14.23 -9.13
N GLY A 124 -4.29 -15.42 -9.02
CA GLY A 124 -3.25 -15.80 -9.95
C GLY A 124 -2.14 -16.65 -9.41
N ARG A 125 -2.03 -16.87 -8.13
CA ARG A 125 -1.06 -17.80 -7.56
C ARG A 125 -1.71 -19.18 -7.40
N ARG A 126 -0.95 -20.23 -7.79
CA ARG A 126 -1.49 -21.58 -7.91
C ARG A 126 -1.74 -22.27 -6.57
N SER A 127 -1.13 -21.77 -5.48
CA SER A 127 -1.31 -22.34 -4.14
C SER A 127 -1.06 -21.31 -3.03
N VAL A 128 -1.54 -21.60 -1.83
CA VAL A 128 -1.24 -20.83 -0.60
C VAL A 128 0.28 -20.87 -0.31
N ASP A 129 0.94 -21.96 -0.64
CA ASP A 129 2.40 -22.12 -0.45
C ASP A 129 3.18 -21.19 -1.39
N ASP A 130 2.73 -20.99 -2.64
CA ASP A 130 3.34 -20.02 -3.57
C ASP A 130 3.21 -18.58 -3.03
N LEU A 131 2.07 -18.26 -2.42
CA LEU A 131 1.85 -16.97 -1.76
C LEU A 131 2.79 -16.78 -0.57
N MET A 132 2.98 -17.83 0.21
CA MET A 132 3.86 -17.82 1.38
C MET A 132 5.35 -17.76 0.99
N ALA A 133 5.75 -18.33 -0.14
CA ALA A 133 7.12 -18.38 -0.62
C ALA A 133 7.70 -17.03 -1.05
N VAL A 134 6.84 -16.02 -1.28
CA VAL A 134 7.28 -14.66 -1.66
C VAL A 134 7.84 -13.89 -0.47
N CYS A 135 7.41 -14.24 0.74
CA CYS A 135 7.75 -13.51 1.95
C CYS A 135 8.92 -14.18 2.66
N SER A 136 10.11 -13.59 2.59
CA SER A 136 11.22 -13.98 3.47
C SER A 136 10.97 -13.44 4.89
N PRO A 137 11.41 -14.17 5.95
CA PRO A 137 11.29 -13.66 7.31
C PRO A 137 11.92 -12.27 7.47
N VAL A 138 11.18 -11.37 8.07
CA VAL A 138 11.66 -10.02 8.38
C VAL A 138 12.68 -10.12 9.50
N PRO A 139 13.88 -9.51 9.35
CA PRO A 139 14.91 -9.55 10.38
C PRO A 139 14.41 -8.99 11.71
N PRO A 140 14.97 -9.45 12.84
CA PRO A 140 14.73 -8.80 14.12
C PRO A 140 15.21 -7.35 14.02
N GLY A 141 14.33 -6.42 14.41
CA GLY A 141 14.63 -4.99 14.51
C GLY A 141 14.79 -4.56 15.97
N PRO A 142 15.01 -3.26 16.21
CA PRO A 142 15.05 -2.73 17.59
C PRO A 142 13.69 -2.95 18.27
N ALA A 143 13.71 -3.21 19.56
CA ALA A 143 12.50 -3.33 20.34
C ALA A 143 11.79 -1.95 20.42
N LEU A 144 10.51 -1.91 20.06
CA LEU A 144 9.70 -0.70 20.01
C LEU A 144 9.06 -0.39 21.35
N ALA A 145 8.94 0.89 21.67
CA ALA A 145 8.08 1.31 22.76
C ALA A 145 6.61 1.08 22.36
N PRO A 146 5.78 0.45 23.21
CA PRO A 146 4.37 0.20 22.92
C PRO A 146 3.58 1.46 22.51
N LYS A 147 3.97 2.63 23.04
CA LYS A 147 3.38 3.93 22.72
C LYS A 147 3.48 4.29 21.23
N VAL A 148 4.51 3.81 20.50
CA VAL A 148 4.68 4.06 19.06
C VAL A 148 3.54 3.37 18.30
N VAL A 149 3.31 2.09 18.58
CA VAL A 149 2.20 1.33 17.99
C VAL A 149 0.84 1.88 18.44
N GLY A 150 0.68 2.13 19.74
CA GLY A 150 -0.60 2.58 20.32
C GLY A 150 -1.08 3.94 19.79
N ARG A 151 -0.16 4.83 19.35
CA ARG A 151 -0.47 6.14 18.76
C ARG A 151 -0.44 6.17 17.24
N ALA A 152 -0.06 5.06 16.60
CA ALA A 152 0.13 5.01 15.16
C ALA A 152 -1.15 5.38 14.38
N THR A 153 -2.31 4.92 14.86
CA THR A 153 -3.61 5.21 14.21
C THR A 153 -4.10 6.64 14.47
N ASP A 154 -3.72 7.26 15.57
CA ASP A 154 -4.01 8.68 15.82
C ASP A 154 -3.21 9.54 14.83
N ARG A 155 -1.92 9.24 14.64
CA ARG A 155 -1.09 9.86 13.60
C ARG A 155 -1.68 9.68 12.20
N LEU A 156 -2.16 8.48 11.86
CA LEU A 156 -2.79 8.24 10.56
C LEU A 156 -4.05 9.10 10.37
N ARG A 157 -4.88 9.26 11.40
CA ARG A 157 -6.10 10.06 11.33
C ARG A 157 -5.82 11.51 10.98
N ASP A 158 -4.76 12.10 11.52
CA ASP A 158 -4.37 13.49 11.24
C ASP A 158 -3.95 13.71 9.78
N LEU A 159 -3.64 12.63 9.05
CA LEU A 159 -3.21 12.65 7.65
C LEU A 159 -4.36 12.39 6.65
N GLN A 160 -5.54 12.00 7.13
CA GLN A 160 -6.69 11.58 6.32
C GLN A 160 -7.53 12.77 5.82
N ARG A 161 -6.96 13.61 4.96
CA ARG A 161 -7.62 14.82 4.45
C ARG A 161 -8.80 14.53 3.52
N ASN A 162 -8.63 13.56 2.60
CA ASN A 162 -9.70 13.17 1.68
C ASN A 162 -10.81 12.42 2.42
N PHE A 163 -10.44 11.55 3.37
CA PHE A 163 -11.41 10.88 4.23
C PHE A 163 -12.23 11.87 5.06
N ALA A 164 -11.62 12.88 5.64
CA ALA A 164 -12.32 13.90 6.43
C ALA A 164 -13.35 14.67 5.61
N ARG A 165 -13.15 14.78 4.28
CA ARG A 165 -14.06 15.49 3.35
C ARG A 165 -15.13 14.60 2.76
N THR A 166 -14.82 13.31 2.54
CA THR A 166 -15.64 12.40 1.72
C THR A 166 -16.11 11.16 2.45
N GLY A 167 -15.42 10.74 3.52
CA GLY A 167 -15.65 9.44 4.16
C GLY A 167 -15.34 8.21 3.29
N GLY A 168 -14.93 8.41 2.01
CA GLY A 168 -14.92 7.40 0.96
C GLY A 168 -13.57 6.77 0.64
N VAL A 169 -12.51 7.03 1.42
CA VAL A 169 -11.16 6.51 1.15
C VAL A 169 -10.56 5.79 2.35
N HIS A 170 -9.62 4.90 2.09
CA HIS A 170 -8.74 4.30 3.08
C HIS A 170 -7.41 5.06 3.14
N ALA A 171 -6.68 4.86 4.22
CA ALA A 171 -5.36 5.43 4.39
C ALA A 171 -4.34 4.40 4.87
N ALA A 172 -3.09 4.62 4.48
CA ALA A 172 -1.92 3.94 5.01
C ALA A 172 -0.83 4.95 5.33
N ALA A 173 0.01 4.64 6.32
CA ALA A 173 1.22 5.39 6.63
C ALA A 173 2.33 4.44 7.07
N VAL A 174 3.58 4.88 6.90
CA VAL A 174 4.74 4.18 7.45
C VAL A 174 5.49 5.12 8.38
N LEU A 175 5.80 4.61 9.56
CA LEU A 175 6.54 5.30 10.61
C LEU A 175 7.88 4.61 10.85
N ASP A 176 8.86 5.35 11.33
CA ASP A 176 10.11 4.80 11.87
C ASP A 176 9.93 4.29 13.32
N ALA A 177 11.02 3.82 13.93
CA ALA A 177 11.03 3.30 15.30
C ALA A 177 10.74 4.36 16.38
N SER A 178 10.90 5.64 16.07
CA SER A 178 10.58 6.76 16.96
C SER A 178 9.10 7.18 16.87
N GLY A 179 8.41 6.75 15.80
CA GLY A 179 7.06 7.15 15.44
C GLY A 179 7.00 8.34 14.50
N GLU A 180 8.13 8.75 13.89
CA GLU A 180 8.15 9.78 12.86
C GLU A 180 7.62 9.25 11.52
N LEU A 181 6.92 10.12 10.79
CA LEU A 181 6.27 9.80 9.52
C LEU A 181 7.29 9.73 8.39
N LEU A 182 7.33 8.60 7.69
CA LEU A 182 8.16 8.41 6.49
C LEU A 182 7.36 8.53 5.19
N ALA A 183 6.13 8.00 5.17
CA ALA A 183 5.24 8.07 4.02
C ALA A 183 3.77 7.96 4.46
N SER A 184 2.87 8.59 3.69
CA SER A 184 1.42 8.42 3.86
C SER A 184 0.69 8.55 2.53
N ALA A 185 -0.45 7.86 2.42
CA ALA A 185 -1.31 7.92 1.25
C ALA A 185 -2.76 7.62 1.60
N GLU A 186 -3.67 8.18 0.79
CA GLU A 186 -5.09 7.83 0.79
C GLU A 186 -5.50 7.27 -0.58
N ASP A 187 -6.42 6.32 -0.58
CA ASP A 187 -7.00 5.72 -1.79
C ASP A 187 -8.36 5.07 -1.48
N VAL A 188 -9.25 4.98 -2.48
CA VAL A 188 -10.51 4.22 -2.36
C VAL A 188 -10.23 2.74 -2.06
N GLY A 189 -9.10 2.21 -2.55
CA GLY A 189 -8.61 0.86 -2.31
C GLY A 189 -7.63 0.80 -1.14
N ARG A 190 -7.95 0.04 -0.08
CA ARG A 190 -7.02 -0.12 1.05
C ARG A 190 -5.67 -0.71 0.66
N HIS A 191 -5.63 -1.59 -0.35
CA HIS A 191 -4.39 -2.18 -0.88
C HIS A 191 -3.59 -1.15 -1.66
N ASN A 192 -4.27 -0.31 -2.46
CA ASN A 192 -3.62 0.78 -3.19
C ASN A 192 -2.99 1.82 -2.23
N ALA A 193 -3.67 2.16 -1.12
CA ALA A 193 -3.10 3.05 -0.12
C ALA A 193 -1.76 2.50 0.43
N VAL A 194 -1.67 1.18 0.65
CA VAL A 194 -0.42 0.52 1.07
C VAL A 194 0.60 0.51 -0.07
N ASP A 195 0.19 0.21 -1.30
CA ASP A 195 1.12 0.26 -2.45
C ASP A 195 1.69 1.66 -2.66
N LYS A 196 0.88 2.71 -2.52
CA LYS A 196 1.37 4.10 -2.60
C LYS A 196 2.47 4.39 -1.58
N VAL A 197 2.30 4.00 -0.30
CA VAL A 197 3.34 4.23 0.72
C VAL A 197 4.57 3.34 0.50
N VAL A 198 4.40 2.08 0.11
CA VAL A 198 5.51 1.18 -0.24
C VAL A 198 6.28 1.73 -1.44
N GLY A 199 5.58 2.16 -2.49
CA GLY A 199 6.21 2.77 -3.67
C GLY A 199 6.97 4.05 -3.36
N THR A 200 6.44 4.90 -2.45
CA THR A 200 7.18 6.07 -1.94
C THR A 200 8.51 5.66 -1.32
N LEU A 201 8.51 4.60 -0.49
CA LEU A 201 9.71 4.10 0.17
C LEU A 201 10.69 3.43 -0.81
N VAL A 202 10.19 2.73 -1.84
CA VAL A 202 11.03 2.16 -2.90
C VAL A 202 11.69 3.26 -3.71
N LEU A 203 10.93 4.26 -4.16
CA LEU A 203 11.43 5.40 -4.95
C LEU A 203 12.45 6.24 -4.19
N SER A 204 12.35 6.33 -2.87
CA SER A 204 13.35 7.02 -2.02
C SER A 204 14.59 6.13 -1.70
N GLY A 205 14.59 4.86 -2.12
CA GLY A 205 15.63 3.90 -1.77
C GLY A 205 15.59 3.39 -0.32
N ALA A 206 14.57 3.75 0.46
CA ALA A 206 14.43 3.36 1.86
C ALA A 206 14.06 1.87 2.02
N VAL A 207 13.52 1.24 0.97
CA VAL A 207 13.08 -0.17 0.97
C VAL A 207 13.67 -0.91 -0.23
N ARG A 208 14.17 -2.12 0.05
CA ARG A 208 14.64 -3.10 -0.93
C ARG A 208 14.12 -4.48 -0.60
N SER A 209 13.79 -5.26 -1.63
CA SER A 209 13.42 -6.66 -1.45
C SER A 209 14.60 -7.49 -0.96
N SER A 210 14.33 -8.55 -0.20
CA SER A 210 15.34 -9.56 0.17
C SER A 210 15.97 -10.26 -1.05
N ARG A 211 15.35 -10.15 -2.22
CA ARG A 211 15.81 -10.71 -3.51
C ARG A 211 16.61 -9.71 -4.35
N ALA A 212 16.80 -8.47 -3.87
CA ALA A 212 17.64 -7.50 -4.56
C ALA A 212 19.08 -8.00 -4.64
N SER A 213 19.77 -7.69 -5.75
CA SER A 213 21.15 -8.11 -5.95
C SER A 213 22.06 -7.54 -4.85
N PRO A 214 22.96 -8.34 -4.27
CA PRO A 214 23.88 -7.89 -3.22
C PRO A 214 25.01 -7.00 -3.74
N SER A 215 25.00 -6.66 -5.04
CA SER A 215 26.13 -6.01 -5.73
C SER A 215 26.50 -4.61 -5.24
N LEU A 216 25.68 -3.96 -4.44
CA LEU A 216 26.04 -2.73 -3.72
C LEU A 216 25.26 -2.70 -2.39
N PRO A 217 25.93 -2.96 -1.25
CA PRO A 217 25.31 -2.73 0.05
C PRO A 217 25.10 -1.23 0.22
N ALA A 218 23.88 -0.76 -0.02
CA ALA A 218 23.52 0.59 0.41
C ALA A 218 23.54 0.62 1.95
N PRO A 219 24.06 1.70 2.55
CA PRO A 219 23.95 1.85 3.99
C PRO A 219 22.47 1.76 4.41
N PRO A 220 22.18 1.19 5.59
CA PRO A 220 20.82 1.18 6.09
C PRO A 220 20.31 2.63 6.16
N PRO A 221 19.01 2.89 5.84
CA PRO A 221 18.45 4.21 5.95
C PRO A 221 18.57 4.70 7.41
N GLU A 222 18.83 5.99 7.58
CA GLU A 222 18.92 6.63 8.90
C GLU A 222 17.64 6.42 9.73
N HIS A 223 16.49 6.46 9.05
CA HIS A 223 15.17 6.19 9.60
C HIS A 223 14.56 4.96 8.92
N PRO A 224 14.82 3.73 9.39
CA PRO A 224 14.31 2.53 8.75
C PRO A 224 12.79 2.42 8.92
N PRO A 225 12.04 2.09 7.84
CA PRO A 225 10.61 1.81 7.90
C PRO A 225 10.32 0.72 8.93
N THR A 226 9.47 1.02 9.92
CA THR A 226 9.30 0.14 11.08
C THR A 226 7.85 -0.25 11.33
N VAL A 227 6.90 0.68 11.20
CA VAL A 227 5.48 0.42 11.45
C VAL A 227 4.66 0.82 10.24
N LEU A 228 4.02 -0.15 9.59
CA LEU A 228 2.96 0.08 8.60
C LEU A 228 1.64 0.23 9.34
N VAL A 229 0.99 1.39 9.19
CA VAL A 229 -0.31 1.69 9.80
C VAL A 229 -1.38 1.71 8.72
N VAL A 230 -2.53 1.05 8.98
CA VAL A 230 -3.65 1.01 8.04
C VAL A 230 -4.97 1.35 8.70
N SER A 231 -5.82 2.11 8.01
CA SER A 231 -7.16 2.48 8.47
C SER A 231 -8.19 1.36 8.35
N GLY A 232 -7.89 0.32 7.57
CA GLY A 232 -8.77 -0.82 7.31
C GLY A 232 -8.37 -2.07 8.10
N ARG A 233 -8.93 -3.23 7.70
CA ARG A 233 -8.58 -4.54 8.26
C ARG A 233 -7.17 -4.96 7.85
N ALA A 234 -6.45 -5.65 8.74
CA ALA A 234 -5.23 -6.36 8.40
C ALA A 234 -5.58 -7.67 7.69
N SER A 235 -5.59 -7.65 6.34
CA SER A 235 -5.76 -8.83 5.50
C SER A 235 -4.42 -9.50 5.21
N PHE A 236 -4.47 -10.71 4.64
CA PHE A 236 -3.30 -11.42 4.13
C PHE A 236 -2.39 -10.51 3.28
N GLU A 237 -2.98 -9.80 2.31
CA GLU A 237 -2.25 -8.94 1.38
C GLU A 237 -1.55 -7.75 2.07
N ILE A 238 -2.17 -7.17 3.10
CA ILE A 238 -1.53 -6.08 3.88
C ILE A 238 -0.28 -6.59 4.59
N VAL A 239 -0.36 -7.78 5.20
CA VAL A 239 0.80 -8.41 5.85
C VAL A 239 1.85 -8.82 4.83
N GLN A 240 1.44 -9.36 3.66
CA GLN A 240 2.35 -9.70 2.55
C GLN A 240 3.14 -8.49 2.08
N LYS A 241 2.47 -7.36 1.82
CA LYS A 241 3.12 -6.12 1.38
C LYS A 241 4.11 -5.61 2.43
N ALA A 242 3.74 -5.65 3.71
CA ALA A 242 4.65 -5.32 4.81
C ALA A 242 5.88 -6.25 4.85
N ALA A 243 5.69 -7.56 4.73
CA ALA A 243 6.77 -8.54 4.75
C ALA A 243 7.73 -8.39 3.56
N VAL A 244 7.19 -8.17 2.33
CA VAL A 244 8.00 -7.91 1.13
C VAL A 244 8.80 -6.62 1.28
N ALA A 245 8.19 -5.57 1.84
CA ALA A 245 8.85 -4.30 2.16
C ALA A 245 9.74 -4.36 3.41
N ARG A 246 9.82 -5.53 4.08
CA ARG A 246 10.60 -5.77 5.30
C ARG A 246 10.23 -4.84 6.45
N ILE A 247 8.98 -4.41 6.50
CA ILE A 247 8.44 -3.59 7.59
C ILE A 247 8.02 -4.53 8.73
N PRO A 248 8.65 -4.45 9.90
CA PRO A 248 8.52 -5.49 10.93
C PRO A 248 7.21 -5.42 11.73
N VAL A 249 6.45 -4.34 11.66
CA VAL A 249 5.20 -4.19 12.43
C VAL A 249 4.08 -3.70 11.52
N VAL A 250 2.91 -4.34 11.64
CA VAL A 250 1.65 -3.88 11.04
C VAL A 250 0.70 -3.47 12.15
N ALA A 251 0.22 -2.23 12.11
CA ALA A 251 -0.77 -1.67 13.03
C ALA A 251 -2.07 -1.37 12.29
N SER A 252 -3.18 -1.98 12.70
CA SER A 252 -4.49 -1.84 12.07
C SER A 252 -5.53 -1.28 13.04
N VAL A 253 -6.37 -0.36 12.56
CA VAL A 253 -7.55 0.15 13.29
C VAL A 253 -8.56 -0.96 13.58
N SER A 254 -8.63 -1.96 12.69
CA SER A 254 -9.65 -3.01 12.68
C SER A 254 -9.05 -4.41 12.92
N ALA A 255 -9.84 -5.45 12.66
CA ALA A 255 -9.48 -6.85 12.87
C ALA A 255 -8.46 -7.38 11.86
N ALA A 256 -7.78 -8.48 12.23
CA ALA A 256 -7.03 -9.32 11.31
C ALA A 256 -7.87 -10.50 10.80
N SER A 257 -7.49 -11.05 9.64
CA SER A 257 -7.97 -12.37 9.20
C SER A 257 -7.03 -13.49 9.71
N SER A 258 -7.54 -14.72 9.80
CA SER A 258 -6.73 -15.88 10.22
C SER A 258 -5.49 -16.06 9.34
N LEU A 259 -5.66 -16.00 8.02
CA LEU A 259 -4.54 -16.13 7.08
C LEU A 259 -3.51 -15.00 7.21
N ALA A 260 -3.95 -13.79 7.60
CA ALA A 260 -3.03 -12.69 7.90
C ALA A 260 -2.19 -12.97 9.15
N ILE A 261 -2.78 -13.58 10.18
CA ILE A 261 -2.08 -14.01 11.40
C ILE A 261 -1.05 -15.09 11.06
N ASP A 262 -1.45 -16.11 10.30
CA ASP A 262 -0.57 -17.22 9.90
C ASP A 262 0.63 -16.71 9.07
N LEU A 263 0.39 -15.78 8.14
CA LEU A 263 1.47 -15.16 7.37
C LEU A 263 2.38 -14.30 8.26
N ALA A 264 1.81 -13.50 9.15
CA ALA A 264 2.57 -12.64 10.06
C ALA A 264 3.50 -13.47 10.97
N GLU A 265 3.02 -14.61 11.47
CA GLU A 265 3.83 -15.55 12.25
C GLU A 265 5.01 -16.07 11.45
N ARG A 266 4.76 -16.61 10.25
CA ARG A 266 5.81 -17.18 9.38
C ARG A 266 6.81 -16.14 8.88
N SER A 267 6.35 -14.94 8.54
CA SER A 267 7.18 -13.85 8.03
C SER A 267 7.84 -13.02 9.12
N ARG A 268 7.61 -13.35 10.39
CA ARG A 268 8.12 -12.63 11.56
C ARG A 268 7.69 -11.16 11.57
N VAL A 269 6.44 -10.88 11.23
CA VAL A 269 5.82 -9.56 11.35
C VAL A 269 5.02 -9.49 12.63
N THR A 270 5.23 -8.47 13.45
CA THR A 270 4.38 -8.19 14.61
C THR A 270 3.05 -7.62 14.12
N LEU A 271 1.96 -8.32 14.38
CA LEU A 271 0.62 -7.92 13.95
C LEU A 271 -0.19 -7.35 15.13
N ALA A 272 -0.37 -6.03 15.12
CA ALA A 272 -1.16 -5.28 16.08
C ALA A 272 -2.50 -4.85 15.45
N THR A 273 -3.60 -5.11 16.16
CA THR A 273 -4.95 -4.80 15.68
C THR A 273 -5.78 -4.08 16.72
N PHE A 274 -6.94 -3.52 16.29
CA PHE A 274 -7.80 -2.70 17.13
C PHE A 274 -7.01 -1.57 17.82
N VAL A 275 -6.02 -1.02 17.11
CA VAL A 275 -5.16 0.05 17.64
C VAL A 275 -5.99 1.32 17.77
N ARG A 276 -6.22 1.75 19.01
CA ARG A 276 -7.03 2.94 19.32
C ARG A 276 -6.73 3.47 20.72
N GLY A 277 -6.43 4.77 20.83
CA GLY A 277 -6.27 5.45 22.13
C GLY A 277 -5.22 4.78 23.02
N GLY A 278 -4.10 4.37 22.44
CA GLY A 278 -3.00 3.71 23.17
C GLY A 278 -3.21 2.22 23.48
N ARG A 279 -4.36 1.64 23.15
CA ARG A 279 -4.69 0.21 23.35
C ARG A 279 -4.65 -0.54 22.03
N PHE A 280 -4.23 -1.82 22.05
CA PHE A 280 -4.19 -2.69 20.89
C PHE A 280 -4.01 -4.15 21.30
N ASN A 281 -4.38 -5.07 20.41
CA ASN A 281 -4.13 -6.51 20.54
C ASN A 281 -2.93 -6.89 19.69
N VAL A 282 -2.06 -7.78 20.19
CA VAL A 282 -0.93 -8.34 19.44
C VAL A 282 -1.15 -9.82 19.22
N TYR A 283 -1.13 -10.26 17.97
CA TYR A 283 -1.33 -11.67 17.61
C TYR A 283 -0.01 -12.42 17.44
N THR A 284 1.03 -11.76 16.93
CA THR A 284 2.29 -12.40 16.55
C THR A 284 3.48 -11.55 17.00
N HIS A 285 4.56 -12.19 17.38
CA HIS A 285 5.86 -11.58 17.70
C HIS A 285 5.80 -10.43 18.71
N PRO A 286 5.17 -10.62 19.90
CA PRO A 286 5.08 -9.59 20.94
C PRO A 286 6.43 -9.19 21.52
N GLU A 287 7.47 -10.00 21.36
CA GLU A 287 8.84 -9.75 21.82
C GLU A 287 9.49 -8.53 21.15
N ARG A 288 8.97 -8.05 20.00
CA ARG A 288 9.38 -6.76 19.41
C ARG A 288 8.94 -5.54 20.19
N LEU A 289 7.98 -5.70 21.07
CA LEU A 289 7.53 -4.61 21.93
C LEU A 289 8.26 -4.70 23.28
N ARG A 290 8.83 -3.57 23.70
CA ARG A 290 9.41 -3.50 25.05
C ARG A 290 8.30 -3.73 26.06
N ARG A 291 8.53 -4.61 27.02
CA ARG A 291 7.63 -4.70 28.17
C ARG A 291 7.71 -3.38 28.94
N PRO A 292 6.57 -2.86 29.41
CA PRO A 292 6.57 -1.65 30.23
C PRO A 292 7.38 -1.82 31.50
#